data_e54e0345ee94b630dcc1d65e42821600
#
_entry.id   e54e0345ee94b630dcc1d65e42821600
#
_cell.length_a   1.000
_cell.length_b   1.000
_cell.length_c   1.000
_cell.angle_alpha   90.00
_cell.angle_beta   90.00
_cell.angle_gamma   90.00
#
_symmetry.space_group_name_H-M   'P 1'
#
loop_
_entity.id
_entity.type
_entity.pdbx_description
1 polymer ?
#
loop_
_entity_poly.entity_id
_entity_poly.type
_entity_poly.pdbx_seq_one_letter_code
_entity_poly.pdbx_strand_id
1 'polypeptide(L)'
;DYILVTPTPQSYDPMGYHKGFTEAAELLAAQPWLLACRRVIWVSSTRVYREAEGGWVDEHSPLNVSEPQARAMVAAEAAIRRARTTTVIRPAGVYGDPQGMLIRRVLSGQGGAPGSSFGNRIHREDLARLITHCLQLDEQGKAVPPTLVAADEDTTPTYEVERWLAQKLGVNLSETPQQAISRANRQCRSALLKEIGFTLTYPSWREGYAAAIKA
;
A
#
# COMPACT_ATOMS: atom_id res chain seq x y z
N ASP A 1 16.63 -18.63 -5.06
CA ASP A 1 15.39 -18.54 -4.30
C ASP A 1 15.05 -17.10 -3.95
N TYR A 2 13.76 -16.81 -3.74
CA TYR A 2 13.21 -15.51 -3.36
C TYR A 2 12.40 -15.62 -2.08
N ILE A 3 12.30 -14.52 -1.35
CA ILE A 3 11.46 -14.41 -0.17
C ILE A 3 10.50 -13.24 -0.37
N LEU A 4 9.20 -13.50 -0.26
CA LEU A 4 8.16 -12.50 -0.16
C LEU A 4 7.73 -12.35 1.30
N VAL A 5 7.79 -11.14 1.82
CA VAL A 5 7.36 -10.83 3.19
C VAL A 5 6.26 -9.79 3.14
N THR A 6 5.12 -10.13 3.70
CA THR A 6 3.95 -9.24 3.83
C THR A 6 3.64 -9.01 5.31
N PRO A 7 4.45 -8.21 6.02
CA PRO A 7 4.32 -8.04 7.45
C PRO A 7 3.03 -7.27 7.79
N THR A 8 2.46 -7.59 8.93
CA THR A 8 1.30 -6.89 9.48
C THR A 8 1.55 -6.50 10.92
N PRO A 9 1.01 -5.38 11.42
CA PRO A 9 1.15 -5.04 12.84
C PRO A 9 0.37 -6.04 13.68
N GLN A 10 0.90 -6.40 14.86
CA GLN A 10 0.20 -7.26 15.83
C GLN A 10 -1.00 -6.55 16.47
N SER A 11 -0.91 -5.22 16.61
CA SER A 11 -1.98 -4.31 17.00
C SER A 11 -1.76 -2.94 16.34
N TYR A 12 -2.79 -2.07 16.32
CA TYR A 12 -2.70 -0.77 15.65
C TYR A 12 -1.98 0.31 16.48
N ASP A 13 -1.49 0.00 17.66
CA ASP A 13 -0.66 0.87 18.50
C ASP A 13 0.82 0.84 18.09
N PRO A 14 1.67 1.75 18.63
CA PRO A 14 3.10 1.78 18.32
C PRO A 14 3.85 0.48 18.62
N MET A 15 3.48 -0.24 19.69
CA MET A 15 4.13 -1.50 20.06
C MET A 15 3.80 -2.62 19.08
N GLY A 16 2.54 -2.71 18.64
CA GLY A 16 2.11 -3.68 17.64
C GLY A 16 2.82 -3.48 16.29
N TYR A 17 3.05 -2.22 15.90
CA TYR A 17 3.87 -1.91 14.71
C TYR A 17 5.34 -2.27 14.92
N HIS A 18 5.91 -1.97 16.08
CA HIS A 18 7.28 -2.35 16.39
C HIS A 18 7.50 -3.87 16.28
N LYS A 19 6.63 -4.66 16.92
CA LYS A 19 6.69 -6.13 16.88
C LYS A 19 6.44 -6.68 15.48
N GLY A 20 5.39 -6.21 14.80
CA GLY A 20 4.99 -6.74 13.49
C GLY A 20 5.92 -6.33 12.34
N PHE A 21 6.65 -5.23 12.46
CA PHE A 21 7.55 -4.75 11.42
C PHE A 21 9.02 -4.79 11.84
N THR A 22 9.41 -4.05 12.88
CA THR A 22 10.84 -3.90 13.25
C THR A 22 11.42 -5.22 13.73
N GLU A 23 10.84 -5.82 14.77
CA GLU A 23 11.34 -7.10 15.31
C GLU A 23 11.24 -8.22 14.26
N ALA A 24 10.16 -8.28 13.48
CA ALA A 24 10.02 -9.27 12.43
C ALA A 24 11.14 -9.16 11.37
N ALA A 25 11.48 -7.93 10.96
CA ALA A 25 12.58 -7.70 10.02
C ALA A 25 13.95 -8.06 10.62
N GLU A 26 14.19 -7.73 11.89
CA GLU A 26 15.43 -8.08 12.60
C GLU A 26 15.58 -9.59 12.79
N LEU A 27 14.51 -10.28 13.17
CA LEU A 27 14.48 -11.75 13.27
C LEU A 27 14.77 -12.42 11.93
N LEU A 28 14.17 -11.92 10.84
CA LEU A 28 14.45 -12.42 9.50
C LEU A 28 15.90 -12.13 9.09
N ALA A 29 16.37 -10.90 9.33
CA ALA A 29 17.73 -10.49 8.99
C ALA A 29 18.83 -11.31 9.70
N ALA A 30 18.53 -11.83 10.88
CA ALA A 30 19.44 -12.69 11.66
C ALA A 30 19.51 -14.14 11.16
N GLN A 31 18.68 -14.53 10.20
CA GLN A 31 18.64 -15.92 9.73
C GLN A 31 19.80 -16.23 8.77
N PRO A 32 20.67 -17.23 9.09
CA PRO A 32 21.81 -17.57 8.23
C PRO A 32 21.41 -17.98 6.80
N TRP A 33 20.27 -18.64 6.63
CA TRP A 33 19.77 -19.08 5.34
C TRP A 33 19.31 -17.91 4.43
N LEU A 34 19.11 -16.71 4.98
CA LEU A 34 18.80 -15.51 4.20
C LEU A 34 19.90 -15.18 3.19
N LEU A 35 21.15 -15.54 3.50
CA LEU A 35 22.30 -15.34 2.61
C LEU A 35 22.20 -16.15 1.31
N ALA A 36 21.49 -17.27 1.31
CA ALA A 36 21.23 -18.07 0.10
C ALA A 36 20.11 -17.50 -0.76
N CYS A 37 19.33 -16.57 -0.24
CA CYS A 37 18.24 -15.92 -0.95
C CYS A 37 18.78 -14.93 -1.99
N ARG A 38 18.26 -14.96 -3.20
CA ARG A 38 18.66 -14.03 -4.27
C ARG A 38 18.18 -12.60 -4.00
N ARG A 39 16.90 -12.48 -3.63
CA ARG A 39 16.26 -11.19 -3.31
C ARG A 39 15.12 -11.37 -2.31
N VAL A 40 14.92 -10.37 -1.48
CA VAL A 40 13.73 -10.21 -0.64
C VAL A 40 12.81 -9.18 -1.29
N ILE A 41 11.53 -9.52 -1.41
CA ILE A 41 10.46 -8.56 -1.66
C ILE A 41 9.80 -8.25 -0.31
N TRP A 42 9.93 -7.02 0.15
CA TRP A 42 9.33 -6.56 1.41
C TRP A 42 8.15 -5.65 1.13
N VAL A 43 6.95 -6.06 1.49
CA VAL A 43 5.74 -5.24 1.33
C VAL A 43 5.58 -4.34 2.54
N SER A 44 5.81 -3.04 2.33
CA SER A 44 5.69 -1.98 3.34
C SER A 44 4.35 -1.24 3.21
N SER A 45 4.33 0.07 3.29
CA SER A 45 3.14 0.91 3.05
C SER A 45 3.54 2.34 2.71
N THR A 46 2.67 3.06 2.00
CA THR A 46 2.79 4.52 1.83
C THR A 46 2.66 5.31 3.14
N ARG A 47 2.29 4.68 4.27
CA ARG A 47 2.31 5.29 5.60
C ARG A 47 3.68 5.83 5.99
N VAL A 48 4.76 5.27 5.45
CA VAL A 48 6.13 5.67 5.76
C VAL A 48 6.48 7.10 5.30
N TYR A 49 5.69 7.71 4.43
CA TYR A 49 5.98 9.06 3.92
C TYR A 49 5.61 10.16 4.92
N ARG A 50 6.41 11.22 4.91
CA ARG A 50 6.25 12.38 5.81
C ARG A 50 5.13 13.31 5.39
N GLU A 51 4.84 13.41 4.08
CA GLU A 51 3.82 14.32 3.54
C GLU A 51 2.46 14.10 4.20
N ALA A 52 1.81 15.19 4.60
CA ALA A 52 0.55 15.17 5.36
C ALA A 52 -0.43 16.28 4.96
N GLU A 53 -0.05 17.16 4.01
CA GLU A 53 -0.80 18.37 3.67
C GLU A 53 -1.42 18.33 2.26
N GLY A 54 -1.43 17.16 1.61
CA GLY A 54 -2.02 16.94 0.30
C GLY A 54 -1.04 16.97 -0.88
N GLY A 55 0.26 17.10 -0.59
CA GLY A 55 1.31 17.04 -1.61
C GLY A 55 1.51 15.66 -2.22
N TRP A 56 2.23 15.62 -3.33
CA TRP A 56 2.61 14.40 -4.02
C TRP A 56 3.80 13.71 -3.35
N VAL A 57 3.73 12.37 -3.31
CA VAL A 57 4.85 11.51 -2.90
C VAL A 57 5.12 10.44 -3.95
N ASP A 58 6.39 10.09 -4.05
CA ASP A 58 6.94 9.03 -4.89
C ASP A 58 8.03 8.25 -4.13
N GLU A 59 8.78 7.39 -4.82
CA GLU A 59 9.81 6.54 -4.24
C GLU A 59 10.92 7.32 -3.50
N HIS A 60 11.18 8.57 -3.91
CA HIS A 60 12.27 9.43 -3.40
C HIS A 60 11.81 10.40 -2.30
N SER A 61 10.52 10.46 -2.04
CA SER A 61 9.96 11.41 -1.09
C SER A 61 10.38 11.14 0.35
N PRO A 62 10.52 12.21 1.20
CA PRO A 62 10.99 12.10 2.58
C PRO A 62 10.12 11.17 3.44
N LEU A 63 10.78 10.39 4.30
CA LEU A 63 10.14 9.44 5.21
C LEU A 63 9.79 10.09 6.55
N ASN A 64 8.74 9.60 7.18
CA ASN A 64 8.28 10.01 8.49
C ASN A 64 8.97 9.17 9.59
N VAL A 65 9.91 9.77 10.27
CA VAL A 65 10.61 9.14 11.41
C VAL A 65 10.12 9.65 12.76
N SER A 66 9.19 10.58 12.79
CA SER A 66 8.61 11.14 14.02
C SER A 66 7.37 10.37 14.49
N GLU A 67 6.52 9.93 13.59
CA GLU A 67 5.35 9.12 13.94
C GLU A 67 5.79 7.69 14.26
N PRO A 68 5.48 7.15 15.47
CA PRO A 68 6.03 5.87 15.92
C PRO A 68 5.78 4.69 15.01
N GLN A 69 4.57 4.59 14.43
CA GLN A 69 4.20 3.49 13.54
C GLN A 69 4.97 3.57 12.21
N ALA A 70 5.09 4.77 11.62
CA ALA A 70 5.87 4.96 10.40
C ALA A 70 7.36 4.69 10.66
N ARG A 71 7.89 5.16 11.79
CA ARG A 71 9.27 4.90 12.20
C ARG A 71 9.57 3.41 12.33
N ALA A 72 8.67 2.62 12.91
CA ALA A 72 8.83 1.17 13.01
C ALA A 72 8.92 0.51 11.62
N MET A 73 8.09 0.94 10.68
CA MET A 73 8.12 0.43 9.30
C MET A 73 9.41 0.84 8.58
N VAL A 74 9.86 2.10 8.72
CA VAL A 74 11.11 2.60 8.14
C VAL A 74 12.32 1.84 8.70
N ALA A 75 12.32 1.56 10.01
CA ALA A 75 13.37 0.77 10.65
C ALA A 75 13.42 -0.67 10.09
N ALA A 76 12.26 -1.28 9.88
CA ALA A 76 12.17 -2.61 9.27
C ALA A 76 12.71 -2.64 7.83
N GLU A 77 12.32 -1.66 6.98
CA GLU A 77 12.88 -1.52 5.64
C GLU A 77 14.41 -1.41 5.66
N ALA A 78 14.95 -0.61 6.58
CA ALA A 78 16.39 -0.44 6.72
C ALA A 78 17.10 -1.71 7.23
N ALA A 79 16.50 -2.45 8.17
CA ALA A 79 17.06 -3.70 8.70
C ALA A 79 17.19 -4.76 7.60
N ILE A 80 16.12 -5.01 6.84
CA ILE A 80 16.15 -6.05 5.82
C ILE A 80 17.06 -5.69 4.62
N ARG A 81 17.16 -4.41 4.25
CA ARG A 81 18.06 -3.94 3.20
C ARG A 81 19.53 -4.11 3.57
N ARG A 82 19.89 -3.98 4.84
CA ARG A 82 21.28 -4.24 5.32
C ARG A 82 21.62 -5.72 5.26
N ALA A 83 20.64 -6.59 5.44
CA ALA A 83 20.86 -8.04 5.50
C ALA A 83 20.91 -8.69 4.10
N ARG A 84 20.12 -8.20 3.14
CA ARG A 84 20.01 -8.81 1.81
C ARG A 84 19.57 -7.83 0.73
N THR A 85 19.90 -8.14 -0.54
CA THR A 85 19.34 -7.44 -1.70
C THR A 85 17.81 -7.45 -1.59
N THR A 86 17.20 -6.27 -1.50
CA THR A 86 15.78 -6.11 -1.19
C THR A 86 15.13 -5.10 -2.11
N THR A 87 13.94 -5.44 -2.60
CA THR A 87 13.00 -4.49 -3.17
C THR A 87 11.89 -4.26 -2.17
N VAL A 88 11.72 -3.02 -1.73
CA VAL A 88 10.60 -2.60 -0.87
C VAL A 88 9.48 -2.10 -1.76
N ILE A 89 8.32 -2.71 -1.66
CA ILE A 89 7.10 -2.21 -2.29
C ILE A 89 6.29 -1.49 -1.22
N ARG A 90 5.91 -0.23 -1.48
CA ARG A 90 5.08 0.61 -0.61
C ARG A 90 3.68 0.75 -1.21
N PRO A 91 2.78 -0.19 -0.95
CA PRO A 91 1.43 -0.10 -1.47
C PRO A 91 0.64 1.03 -0.80
N ALA A 92 -0.20 1.65 -1.59
CA ALA A 92 -1.33 2.45 -1.13
C ALA A 92 -2.43 1.56 -0.52
N GLY A 93 -3.62 2.08 -0.26
CA GLY A 93 -4.72 1.28 0.27
C GLY A 93 -5.09 0.13 -0.67
N VAL A 94 -4.79 -1.11 -0.29
CA VAL A 94 -5.11 -2.29 -1.10
C VAL A 94 -6.61 -2.52 -1.11
N TYR A 95 -7.19 -2.68 -2.30
CA TYR A 95 -8.61 -2.94 -2.51
C TYR A 95 -8.85 -4.03 -3.58
N GLY A 96 -10.12 -4.31 -3.93
CA GLY A 96 -10.51 -5.32 -4.92
C GLY A 96 -11.12 -6.57 -4.31
N ASP A 97 -11.29 -6.62 -2.99
CA ASP A 97 -12.08 -7.64 -2.31
C ASP A 97 -13.57 -7.25 -2.37
N PRO A 98 -14.48 -8.13 -2.89
CA PRO A 98 -15.93 -7.88 -2.87
C PRO A 98 -16.49 -7.67 -1.46
N GLN A 99 -15.85 -8.22 -0.44
CA GLN A 99 -16.17 -8.02 0.97
C GLN A 99 -15.23 -7.02 1.67
N GLY A 100 -14.54 -6.19 0.89
CA GLY A 100 -13.60 -5.20 1.39
C GLY A 100 -14.25 -4.17 2.32
N MET A 101 -13.45 -3.58 3.21
CA MET A 101 -13.92 -2.69 4.26
C MET A 101 -14.78 -1.53 3.72
N LEU A 102 -14.39 -0.92 2.59
CA LEU A 102 -15.13 0.21 2.03
C LEU A 102 -16.49 -0.21 1.47
N ILE A 103 -16.56 -1.35 0.78
CA ILE A 103 -17.82 -1.90 0.26
C ILE A 103 -18.76 -2.23 1.41
N ARG A 104 -18.28 -2.92 2.46
CA ARG A 104 -19.09 -3.24 3.65
C ARG A 104 -19.59 -1.98 4.36
N ARG A 105 -18.77 -0.95 4.47
CA ARG A 105 -19.16 0.35 5.04
C ARG A 105 -20.31 0.98 4.25
N VAL A 106 -20.19 1.03 2.92
CA VAL A 106 -21.24 1.55 2.04
C VAL A 106 -22.51 0.70 2.15
N LEU A 107 -22.40 -0.63 2.13
CA LEU A 107 -23.55 -1.53 2.29
C LEU A 107 -24.27 -1.35 3.61
N SER A 108 -23.58 -0.92 4.68
CA SER A 108 -24.21 -0.55 5.95
C SER A 108 -24.82 0.86 5.97
N GLY A 109 -24.87 1.54 4.83
CA GLY A 109 -25.43 2.89 4.70
C GLY A 109 -24.54 4.00 5.26
N GLN A 110 -23.25 3.72 5.52
CA GLN A 110 -22.31 4.69 6.11
C GLN A 110 -21.35 5.25 5.06
N GLY A 111 -20.95 6.52 5.26
CA GLY A 111 -19.96 7.18 4.41
C GLY A 111 -20.54 8.33 3.59
N GLY A 112 -19.79 8.78 2.58
CA GLY A 112 -20.21 9.81 1.64
C GLY A 112 -20.15 11.24 2.17
N ALA A 113 -19.81 11.46 3.45
CA ALA A 113 -19.63 12.81 3.99
C ALA A 113 -18.39 13.48 3.36
N PRO A 114 -18.51 14.72 2.85
CA PRO A 114 -17.41 15.42 2.23
C PRO A 114 -16.18 15.52 3.12
N GLY A 115 -15.00 15.36 2.52
CA GLY A 115 -13.71 15.50 3.18
C GLY A 115 -12.63 15.90 2.17
N SER A 116 -11.57 16.52 2.67
CA SER A 116 -10.47 17.04 1.83
C SER A 116 -9.33 16.05 1.61
N SER A 117 -9.37 14.85 2.24
CA SER A 117 -8.27 13.90 2.15
C SER A 117 -8.30 13.10 0.86
N PHE A 118 -7.19 13.10 0.15
CA PHE A 118 -6.99 12.25 -1.02
C PHE A 118 -7.03 10.77 -0.65
N GLY A 119 -7.59 9.94 -1.54
CA GLY A 119 -7.60 8.51 -1.43
C GLY A 119 -6.56 7.90 -2.38
N ASN A 120 -5.61 7.15 -1.84
CA ASN A 120 -4.62 6.43 -2.63
C ASN A 120 -4.91 4.95 -2.56
N ARG A 121 -4.87 4.26 -3.70
CA ARG A 121 -5.30 2.86 -3.80
C ARG A 121 -4.41 2.08 -4.74
N ILE A 122 -4.41 0.77 -4.58
CA ILE A 122 -3.87 -0.20 -5.54
C ILE A 122 -4.77 -1.43 -5.52
N HIS A 123 -5.16 -1.92 -6.68
CA HIS A 123 -5.92 -3.16 -6.76
C HIS A 123 -5.06 -4.36 -6.35
N ARG A 124 -5.63 -5.29 -5.57
CA ARG A 124 -4.88 -6.46 -5.04
C ARG A 124 -4.21 -7.30 -6.14
N GLU A 125 -4.87 -7.42 -7.30
CA GLU A 125 -4.29 -8.15 -8.43
C GLU A 125 -3.09 -7.41 -9.04
N ASP A 126 -3.16 -6.08 -9.15
CA ASP A 126 -2.04 -5.30 -9.64
C ASP A 126 -0.85 -5.32 -8.69
N LEU A 127 -1.11 -5.32 -7.37
CA LEU A 127 -0.04 -5.50 -6.39
C LEU A 127 0.62 -6.89 -6.53
N ALA A 128 -0.16 -7.95 -6.67
CA ALA A 128 0.36 -9.30 -6.88
C ALA A 128 1.14 -9.42 -8.21
N ARG A 129 0.62 -8.84 -9.29
CA ARG A 129 1.30 -8.78 -10.59
C ARG A 129 2.60 -8.00 -10.54
N LEU A 130 2.64 -6.87 -9.80
CA LEU A 130 3.85 -6.08 -9.61
C LEU A 130 4.94 -6.89 -8.88
N ILE A 131 4.57 -7.62 -7.83
CA ILE A 131 5.49 -8.52 -7.12
C ILE A 131 6.07 -9.55 -8.09
N THR A 132 5.22 -10.24 -8.84
CA THR A 132 5.63 -11.23 -9.85
C THR A 132 6.53 -10.61 -10.92
N HIS A 133 6.19 -9.41 -11.40
CA HIS A 133 6.97 -8.68 -12.38
C HIS A 133 8.39 -8.36 -11.89
N CYS A 134 8.52 -7.94 -10.63
CA CYS A 134 9.84 -7.70 -10.02
C CYS A 134 10.69 -8.98 -9.97
N LEU A 135 10.10 -10.13 -9.66
CA LEU A 135 10.79 -11.40 -9.65
C LEU A 135 11.25 -11.80 -11.06
N GLN A 136 10.39 -11.65 -12.06
CA GLN A 136 10.70 -11.93 -13.46
C GLN A 136 11.82 -11.04 -14.00
N LEU A 137 11.82 -9.75 -13.67
CA LEU A 137 12.91 -8.84 -14.04
C LEU A 137 14.25 -9.31 -13.47
N ASP A 138 14.26 -9.67 -12.18
CA ASP A 138 15.48 -10.15 -11.51
C ASP A 138 15.96 -11.47 -12.10
N GLU A 139 15.07 -12.41 -12.44
CA GLU A 139 15.41 -13.67 -13.11
C GLU A 139 16.04 -13.46 -14.48
N GLN A 140 15.57 -12.44 -15.21
CA GLN A 140 16.11 -12.03 -16.50
C GLN A 140 17.42 -11.23 -16.38
N GLY A 141 17.93 -10.99 -15.17
CA GLY A 141 19.12 -10.18 -14.93
C GLY A 141 18.91 -8.69 -15.17
N LYS A 142 17.65 -8.23 -15.24
CA LYS A 142 17.30 -6.83 -15.38
C LYS A 142 17.32 -6.11 -14.03
N ALA A 143 17.53 -4.81 -14.05
CA ALA A 143 17.50 -4.00 -12.85
C ALA A 143 16.09 -3.97 -12.23
N VAL A 144 16.01 -4.23 -10.92
CA VAL A 144 14.78 -4.08 -10.14
C VAL A 144 15.00 -2.94 -9.16
N PRO A 145 14.16 -1.89 -9.17
CA PRO A 145 14.31 -0.76 -8.26
C PRO A 145 14.32 -1.20 -6.79
N PRO A 146 15.12 -0.55 -5.94
CA PRO A 146 15.17 -0.88 -4.52
C PRO A 146 13.90 -0.46 -3.76
N THR A 147 13.13 0.48 -4.31
CA THR A 147 11.83 0.92 -3.78
C THR A 147 10.85 1.12 -4.91
N LEU A 148 9.61 0.73 -4.71
CA LEU A 148 8.48 0.99 -5.60
C LEU A 148 7.27 1.47 -4.80
N VAL A 149 6.63 2.54 -5.25
CA VAL A 149 5.29 2.93 -4.81
C VAL A 149 4.27 2.15 -5.64
N ALA A 150 3.40 1.40 -4.98
CA ALA A 150 2.31 0.70 -5.66
C ALA A 150 1.00 1.47 -5.42
N ALA A 151 0.65 2.31 -6.38
CA ALA A 151 -0.59 3.09 -6.38
C ALA A 151 -1.17 3.13 -7.79
N ASP A 152 -2.51 3.20 -7.88
CA ASP A 152 -3.20 3.52 -9.13
C ASP A 152 -3.02 5.01 -9.50
N GLU A 153 -3.54 5.41 -10.66
CA GLU A 153 -3.35 6.76 -11.19
C GLU A 153 -4.43 7.75 -10.69
N ASP A 154 -5.32 7.32 -9.77
CA ASP A 154 -6.49 8.09 -9.35
C ASP A 154 -6.52 8.31 -7.82
N THR A 155 -6.26 9.52 -7.38
CA THR A 155 -6.23 9.92 -5.97
C THR A 155 -7.57 10.49 -5.47
N THR A 156 -8.68 10.19 -6.13
CA THR A 156 -10.03 10.65 -5.76
C THR A 156 -10.30 10.45 -4.27
N PRO A 157 -10.83 11.48 -3.58
CA PRO A 157 -11.20 11.40 -2.17
C PRO A 157 -12.14 10.23 -1.85
N THR A 158 -11.96 9.62 -0.69
CA THR A 158 -12.71 8.40 -0.32
C THR A 158 -14.22 8.62 -0.30
N TYR A 159 -14.70 9.81 0.11
CA TYR A 159 -16.14 10.09 0.13
C TYR A 159 -16.80 10.07 -1.27
N GLU A 160 -16.08 10.46 -2.30
CA GLU A 160 -16.57 10.39 -3.68
C GLU A 160 -16.68 8.95 -4.16
N VAL A 161 -15.70 8.11 -3.80
CA VAL A 161 -15.73 6.68 -4.08
C VAL A 161 -16.90 6.01 -3.34
N GLU A 162 -17.13 6.37 -2.08
CA GLU A 162 -18.27 5.88 -1.29
C GLU A 162 -19.60 6.24 -1.94
N ARG A 163 -19.77 7.49 -2.40
CA ARG A 163 -20.98 7.92 -3.11
C ARG A 163 -21.19 7.16 -4.42
N TRP A 164 -20.13 6.97 -5.19
CA TRP A 164 -20.19 6.20 -6.42
C TRP A 164 -20.57 4.73 -6.14
N LEU A 165 -19.96 4.10 -5.15
CA LEU A 165 -20.31 2.74 -4.72
C LEU A 165 -21.77 2.65 -4.28
N ALA A 166 -22.23 3.60 -3.47
CA ALA A 166 -23.61 3.65 -3.00
C ALA A 166 -24.59 3.73 -4.17
N GLN A 167 -24.32 4.57 -5.18
CA GLN A 167 -25.11 4.66 -6.39
C GLN A 167 -25.15 3.32 -7.15
N LYS A 168 -23.99 2.65 -7.28
CA LYS A 168 -23.88 1.35 -7.97
C LYS A 168 -24.57 0.21 -7.23
N LEU A 169 -24.59 0.26 -5.91
CA LEU A 169 -25.16 -0.76 -5.04
C LEU A 169 -26.62 -0.47 -4.64
N GLY A 170 -27.18 0.69 -5.06
CA GLY A 170 -28.55 1.09 -4.71
C GLY A 170 -28.74 1.40 -3.23
N VAL A 171 -27.71 1.91 -2.53
CA VAL A 171 -27.70 2.20 -1.10
C VAL A 171 -27.81 3.70 -0.86
N ASN A 172 -28.64 4.12 0.09
CA ASN A 172 -28.67 5.49 0.57
C ASN A 172 -27.66 5.66 1.73
N LEU A 173 -26.76 6.63 1.60
CA LEU A 173 -25.78 6.93 2.65
C LEU A 173 -26.33 7.92 3.68
N SER A 174 -26.00 7.69 4.93
CA SER A 174 -26.31 8.61 6.05
C SER A 174 -25.36 9.81 6.14
N GLU A 175 -24.45 9.98 5.19
CA GLU A 175 -23.40 11.02 5.18
C GLU A 175 -22.63 11.13 6.51
N THR A 176 -22.39 9.99 7.15
CA THR A 176 -21.64 9.92 8.39
C THR A 176 -20.18 10.31 8.13
N PRO A 177 -19.66 11.36 8.79
CA PRO A 177 -18.25 11.69 8.69
C PRO A 177 -17.39 10.49 9.04
N GLN A 178 -16.39 10.22 8.23
CA GLN A 178 -15.38 9.25 8.62
C GLN A 178 -14.73 9.78 9.89
N GLN A 179 -14.82 9.04 11.01
CA GLN A 179 -14.00 9.36 12.17
C GLN A 179 -12.58 9.58 11.66
N ALA A 180 -12.01 10.73 11.98
CA ALA A 180 -10.67 11.09 11.55
C ALA A 180 -9.66 10.07 12.12
N ILE A 181 -9.54 8.93 11.45
CA ILE A 181 -8.31 8.17 11.54
C ILE A 181 -7.30 9.16 10.96
N SER A 182 -6.43 9.68 11.82
CA SER A 182 -5.35 10.59 11.45
C SER A 182 -4.43 9.91 10.43
N ARG A 183 -4.92 9.79 9.20
CA ARG A 183 -4.10 9.42 8.05
C ARG A 183 -3.63 10.71 7.44
N ALA A 184 -2.32 10.82 7.32
CA ALA A 184 -1.71 11.94 6.64
C ALA A 184 -2.33 12.10 5.24
N ASN A 185 -2.76 13.32 4.91
CA ASN A 185 -3.29 13.65 3.60
C ASN A 185 -2.14 13.74 2.59
N ARG A 186 -2.17 12.95 1.52
CA ARG A 186 -1.14 12.95 0.47
C ARG A 186 -1.70 12.37 -0.82
N GLN A 187 -0.98 12.59 -1.91
CA GLN A 187 -1.24 11.96 -3.20
C GLN A 187 -0.05 11.07 -3.56
N CYS A 188 -0.29 9.79 -3.83
CA CYS A 188 0.78 8.85 -4.16
C CYS A 188 0.81 8.61 -5.67
N ARG A 189 2.01 8.65 -6.24
CA ARG A 189 2.27 8.22 -7.62
C ARG A 189 3.49 7.33 -7.64
N SER A 190 3.53 6.39 -8.57
CA SER A 190 4.76 5.69 -8.87
C SER A 190 5.47 6.39 -10.03
N ALA A 191 6.69 6.81 -9.80
CA ALA A 191 7.54 7.30 -10.86
C ALA A 191 8.13 6.16 -11.72
N LEU A 192 8.32 4.98 -11.11
CA LEU A 192 9.11 3.89 -11.65
C LEU A 192 8.33 2.76 -12.33
N LEU A 193 7.00 2.61 -12.10
CA LEU A 193 6.26 1.48 -12.68
C LEU A 193 6.36 1.44 -14.21
N LYS A 194 6.20 2.57 -14.88
CA LYS A 194 6.31 2.65 -16.35
C LYS A 194 7.74 2.39 -16.83
N GLU A 195 8.75 2.84 -16.07
CA GLU A 195 10.15 2.62 -16.41
C GLU A 195 10.56 1.15 -16.38
N ILE A 196 9.99 0.38 -15.44
CA ILE A 196 10.21 -1.07 -15.37
C ILE A 196 9.31 -1.87 -16.34
N GLY A 197 8.51 -1.19 -17.17
CA GLY A 197 7.59 -1.84 -18.10
C GLY A 197 6.35 -2.44 -17.46
N PHE A 198 5.97 -2.01 -16.27
CA PHE A 198 4.75 -2.49 -15.60
C PHE A 198 3.54 -1.63 -15.96
N THR A 199 2.43 -2.29 -16.33
CA THR A 199 1.15 -1.64 -16.63
C THR A 199 0.08 -2.14 -15.68
N LEU A 200 -0.67 -1.21 -15.09
CA LEU A 200 -1.82 -1.52 -14.25
C LEU A 200 -2.97 -2.11 -15.07
N THR A 201 -3.62 -3.13 -14.55
CA THR A 201 -4.90 -3.65 -15.07
C THR A 201 -6.05 -2.74 -14.64
N TYR A 202 -5.93 -2.16 -13.46
CA TYR A 202 -6.90 -1.25 -12.87
C TYR A 202 -6.26 0.12 -12.60
N PRO A 203 -6.08 0.97 -13.65
CA PRO A 203 -5.44 2.28 -13.49
C PRO A 203 -6.29 3.27 -12.69
N SER A 204 -7.59 3.00 -12.52
CA SER A 204 -8.51 3.79 -11.72
C SER A 204 -9.32 2.89 -10.78
N TRP A 205 -9.62 3.42 -9.60
CA TRP A 205 -10.50 2.79 -8.62
C TRP A 205 -11.88 2.43 -9.21
N ARG A 206 -12.36 3.17 -10.21
CA ARG A 206 -13.67 2.90 -10.86
C ARG A 206 -13.70 1.54 -11.51
N GLU A 207 -12.67 1.19 -12.25
CA GLU A 207 -12.54 -0.10 -12.92
C GLU A 207 -12.41 -1.23 -11.91
N GLY A 208 -11.54 -1.03 -10.90
CA GLY A 208 -11.31 -2.04 -9.87
C GLY A 208 -12.52 -2.30 -8.97
N TYR A 209 -13.23 -1.25 -8.52
CA TYR A 209 -14.46 -1.47 -7.76
C TYR A 209 -15.61 -1.97 -8.64
N ALA A 210 -15.69 -1.55 -9.91
CA ALA A 210 -16.68 -2.12 -10.84
C ALA A 210 -16.47 -3.63 -11.05
N ALA A 211 -15.23 -4.10 -11.07
CA ALA A 211 -14.93 -5.53 -11.10
C ALA A 211 -15.29 -6.21 -9.77
N ALA A 212 -14.90 -5.62 -8.64
CA ALA A 212 -15.12 -6.20 -7.31
C ALA A 212 -16.61 -6.36 -6.93
N ILE A 213 -17.48 -5.42 -7.32
CA ILE A 213 -18.92 -5.51 -6.99
C ILE A 213 -19.72 -6.43 -7.93
N LYS A 214 -19.09 -6.96 -9.00
CA LYS A 214 -19.70 -7.94 -9.92
C LYS A 214 -19.32 -9.38 -9.56
N ALA A 215 -18.28 -9.57 -8.79
CA ALA A 215 -17.75 -10.86 -8.36
C ALA A 215 -18.54 -11.43 -7.18
#